data_700f342eeeac20531073825846cba7c4
#
_entry.id   700f342eeeac20531073825846cba7c4
#
_cell.length_a   1.000
_cell.length_b   1.000
_cell.length_c   1.000
_cell.angle_alpha   90.00
_cell.angle_beta   90.00
_cell.angle_gamma   90.00
#
_symmetry.space_group_name_H-M   'P 1'
#
loop_
_entity.id
_entity.type
_entity.pdbx_description
1 polymer ?
#
loop_
_entity_poly.entity_id
_entity_poly.type
_entity_poly.pdbx_seq_one_letter_code
_entity_poly.pdbx_strand_id
1 'polypeptide(L)'
;MASIKEEVMTVKDDCQYVRALDANGNSIRISKEDLAKVLGELIGISNLRTAFNLKKLSLKKGETGDIGYVSGLMTIMHAWSSASPNIIYVDTFNHKYTSVAGKEIEKMPLTVSWKGTGWDSIMQITSIYEGTSNATEFTIAFQSIQ
;
A
#
# COMPACT_ATOMS: atom_id res chain seq x y z
N MET A 1 -20.85 39.18 -25.85
CA MET A 1 -20.57 38.16 -24.83
C MET A 1 -20.22 38.88 -23.55
N ALA A 2 -20.98 38.66 -22.47
CA ALA A 2 -20.66 39.27 -21.17
C ALA A 2 -19.42 38.55 -20.59
N SER A 3 -18.32 39.28 -20.43
CA SER A 3 -17.15 38.81 -19.72
C SER A 3 -17.52 38.76 -18.22
N ILE A 4 -17.59 37.57 -17.67
CA ILE A 4 -17.73 37.38 -16.24
C ILE A 4 -16.36 37.71 -15.63
N LYS A 5 -16.29 38.78 -14.84
CA LYS A 5 -15.06 39.11 -14.10
C LYS A 5 -14.84 38.06 -13.02
N GLU A 6 -13.65 37.46 -12.98
CA GLU A 6 -13.27 36.46 -11.97
C GLU A 6 -13.45 36.97 -10.51
N GLU A 7 -13.32 38.27 -10.30
CA GLU A 7 -13.49 38.93 -9.00
C GLU A 7 -14.91 38.79 -8.40
N VAL A 8 -15.90 38.36 -9.20
CA VAL A 8 -17.30 38.18 -8.76
C VAL A 8 -17.64 36.71 -8.51
N MET A 9 -16.68 35.81 -8.71
CA MET A 9 -16.92 34.37 -8.49
C MET A 9 -16.86 34.05 -6.99
N THR A 10 -17.94 33.50 -6.47
CA THR A 10 -17.98 33.02 -5.09
C THR A 10 -17.09 31.79 -4.97
N VAL A 11 -16.12 31.84 -4.09
CA VAL A 11 -15.32 30.67 -3.72
C VAL A 11 -16.23 29.71 -2.94
N LYS A 12 -16.36 28.49 -3.41
CA LYS A 12 -17.09 27.41 -2.73
C LYS A 12 -16.13 26.24 -2.51
N ASP A 13 -16.17 25.70 -1.31
CA ASP A 13 -15.34 24.57 -0.91
C ASP A 13 -15.87 23.23 -1.48
N ASP A 14 -17.11 23.20 -1.97
CA ASP A 14 -17.73 22.04 -2.61
C ASP A 14 -18.29 22.39 -3.99
N CYS A 15 -17.80 21.70 -5.01
CA CYS A 15 -18.35 21.72 -6.35
C CYS A 15 -18.63 20.29 -6.82
N GLN A 16 -19.81 20.06 -7.40
CA GLN A 16 -20.15 18.75 -7.97
C GLN A 16 -19.54 18.56 -9.36
N TYR A 17 -19.33 19.66 -10.09
CA TYR A 17 -18.84 19.65 -11.47
C TYR A 17 -17.85 20.76 -11.72
N VAL A 18 -16.86 20.48 -12.54
CA VAL A 18 -15.92 21.45 -13.08
C VAL A 18 -16.24 21.70 -14.56
N ARG A 19 -16.22 22.96 -14.99
CA ARG A 19 -16.37 23.30 -16.40
C ARG A 19 -15.04 23.10 -17.12
N ALA A 20 -15.06 22.38 -18.24
CA ALA A 20 -13.91 22.14 -19.10
C ALA A 20 -14.28 22.32 -20.58
N LEU A 21 -13.31 22.20 -21.46
CA LEU A 21 -13.50 22.15 -22.90
C LEU A 21 -13.14 20.74 -23.41
N ASP A 22 -13.93 20.22 -24.35
CA ASP A 22 -13.57 19.02 -25.09
C ASP A 22 -12.49 19.31 -26.15
N ALA A 23 -12.04 18.30 -26.86
CA ALA A 23 -11.03 18.42 -27.92
C ALA A 23 -11.48 19.32 -29.10
N ASN A 24 -12.77 19.58 -29.24
CA ASN A 24 -13.36 20.43 -30.26
C ASN A 24 -13.64 21.86 -29.76
N GLY A 25 -13.30 22.15 -28.51
CA GLY A 25 -13.53 23.46 -27.89
C GLY A 25 -14.94 23.68 -27.35
N ASN A 26 -15.77 22.63 -27.26
CA ASN A 26 -17.12 22.76 -26.69
C ASN A 26 -17.07 22.71 -25.17
N SER A 27 -17.88 23.53 -24.51
CA SER A 27 -18.00 23.50 -23.05
C SER A 27 -18.64 22.20 -22.58
N ILE A 28 -17.94 21.49 -21.71
CA ILE A 28 -18.44 20.29 -21.03
C ILE A 28 -18.42 20.47 -19.52
N ARG A 29 -19.15 19.63 -18.80
CA ARG A 29 -19.07 19.50 -17.34
C ARG A 29 -18.46 18.16 -17.00
N ILE A 30 -17.41 18.18 -16.18
CA ILE A 30 -16.76 16.98 -15.67
C ILE A 30 -17.12 16.86 -14.19
N SER A 31 -17.54 15.66 -13.75
CA SER A 31 -17.75 15.39 -12.33
C SER A 31 -16.43 15.49 -11.57
N LYS A 32 -16.47 15.79 -10.28
CA LYS A 32 -15.25 15.81 -9.46
C LYS A 32 -14.59 14.44 -9.39
N GLU A 33 -15.36 13.37 -9.45
CA GLU A 33 -14.90 11.99 -9.47
C GLU A 33 -14.11 11.67 -10.76
N ASP A 34 -14.65 12.07 -11.92
CA ASP A 34 -13.99 11.87 -13.21
C ASP A 34 -12.71 12.73 -13.31
N LEU A 35 -12.77 13.99 -12.84
CA LEU A 35 -11.59 14.85 -12.79
C LEU A 35 -10.51 14.26 -11.88
N ALA A 36 -10.89 13.77 -10.69
CA ALA A 36 -9.95 13.13 -9.77
C ALA A 36 -9.31 11.88 -10.38
N LYS A 37 -10.09 11.09 -11.15
CA LYS A 37 -9.58 9.93 -11.87
C LYS A 37 -8.56 10.33 -12.93
N VAL A 38 -8.88 11.30 -13.78
CA VAL A 38 -7.97 11.81 -14.83
C VAL A 38 -6.69 12.38 -14.21
N LEU A 39 -6.82 13.19 -13.16
CA LEU A 39 -5.66 13.72 -12.45
C LEU A 39 -4.83 12.60 -11.80
N GLY A 40 -5.49 11.60 -11.20
CA GLY A 40 -4.83 10.43 -10.64
C GLY A 40 -4.03 9.64 -11.68
N GLU A 41 -4.56 9.49 -12.87
CA GLU A 41 -3.89 8.84 -14.00
C GLU A 41 -2.68 9.66 -14.49
N LEU A 42 -2.86 10.98 -14.64
CA LEU A 42 -1.78 11.90 -15.07
C LEU A 42 -0.63 11.98 -14.06
N ILE A 43 -0.93 11.96 -12.77
CA ILE A 43 0.09 12.01 -11.71
C ILE A 43 0.69 10.61 -11.46
N GLY A 44 0.13 9.58 -12.08
CA GLY A 44 0.60 8.20 -11.89
C GLY A 44 0.21 7.58 -10.53
N ILE A 45 -0.83 8.12 -9.85
CA ILE A 45 -1.31 7.58 -8.57
C ILE A 45 -1.76 6.12 -8.72
N SER A 46 -2.32 5.75 -9.88
CA SER A 46 -2.59 4.35 -10.24
C SER A 46 -1.33 3.49 -10.22
N ASN A 47 -0.21 4.03 -10.72
CA ASN A 47 1.08 3.35 -10.72
C ASN A 47 1.67 3.27 -9.31
N LEU A 48 1.45 4.27 -8.45
CA LEU A 48 1.84 4.22 -7.05
C LEU A 48 1.06 3.15 -6.27
N ARG A 49 -0.22 2.95 -6.57
CA ARG A 49 -1.03 1.87 -5.97
C ARG A 49 -0.55 0.48 -6.39
N THR A 50 -0.09 0.32 -7.61
CA THR A 50 0.50 -0.93 -8.11
C THR A 50 1.95 -1.12 -7.65
N ALA A 51 2.66 -0.02 -7.33
CA ALA A 51 4.03 -0.08 -6.81
C ALA A 51 4.10 -0.57 -5.35
N PHE A 52 3.02 -0.43 -4.59
CA PHE A 52 2.94 -0.89 -3.20
C PHE A 52 1.84 -1.95 -3.05
N ASN A 53 2.26 -3.17 -2.79
CA ASN A 53 1.35 -4.23 -2.38
C ASN A 53 1.08 -4.08 -0.88
N LEU A 54 -0.20 -4.01 -0.51
CA LEU A 54 -0.63 -4.02 0.88
C LEU A 54 -1.34 -5.33 1.18
N LYS A 55 -0.84 -6.07 2.16
CA LYS A 55 -1.44 -7.31 2.62
C LYS A 55 -1.72 -7.26 4.12
N LYS A 56 -2.90 -7.69 4.50
CA LYS A 56 -3.26 -7.89 5.91
C LYS A 56 -3.38 -9.38 6.16
N LEU A 57 -2.74 -9.85 7.21
CA LEU A 57 -2.81 -11.23 7.68
C LEU A 57 -3.31 -11.23 9.12
N SER A 58 -4.36 -11.98 9.37
CA SER A 58 -4.90 -12.23 10.69
C SER A 58 -4.56 -13.67 11.08
N LEU A 59 -3.59 -13.84 11.97
CA LEU A 59 -2.99 -15.13 12.29
C LEU A 59 -3.12 -15.45 13.79
N LYS A 60 -3.56 -16.65 14.12
CA LYS A 60 -3.48 -17.21 15.46
C LYS A 60 -2.06 -17.66 15.77
N LYS A 61 -1.72 -17.88 17.04
CA LYS A 61 -0.44 -18.46 17.42
C LYS A 61 -0.21 -19.79 16.70
N GLY A 62 0.94 -19.95 16.06
CA GLY A 62 1.33 -21.11 15.25
C GLY A 62 0.76 -21.13 13.83
N GLU A 63 -0.12 -20.21 13.48
CA GLU A 63 -0.68 -20.11 12.15
C GLU A 63 0.28 -19.39 11.19
N THR A 64 0.39 -19.90 9.96
CA THR A 64 1.29 -19.38 8.93
C THR A 64 0.48 -18.72 7.82
N GLY A 65 0.90 -17.55 7.39
CA GLY A 65 0.33 -16.83 6.25
C GLY A 65 1.36 -16.58 5.16
N ASP A 66 0.94 -16.79 3.91
CA ASP A 66 1.75 -16.51 2.74
C ASP A 66 1.79 -15.01 2.46
N ILE A 67 2.97 -14.44 2.27
CA ILE A 67 3.15 -13.07 1.79
C ILE A 67 3.19 -13.07 0.26
N GLY A 68 4.01 -13.90 -0.33
CA GLY A 68 4.24 -14.00 -1.76
C GLY A 68 5.72 -13.83 -2.11
N TYR A 69 5.99 -13.63 -3.40
CA TYR A 69 7.33 -13.29 -3.87
C TYR A 69 7.58 -11.80 -3.62
N VAL A 70 8.65 -11.50 -2.91
CA VAL A 70 9.08 -10.13 -2.60
C VAL A 70 10.58 -10.01 -2.90
N SER A 71 10.95 -9.01 -3.69
CA SER A 71 12.34 -8.62 -3.89
C SER A 71 12.42 -7.10 -3.75
N GLY A 72 12.92 -6.63 -2.62
CA GLY A 72 12.98 -5.21 -2.32
C GLY A 72 12.63 -4.85 -0.88
N LEU A 73 12.20 -3.61 -0.67
CA LEU A 73 11.82 -3.11 0.65
C LEU A 73 10.42 -3.57 1.06
N MET A 74 10.29 -4.00 2.29
CA MET A 74 9.04 -4.40 2.92
C MET A 74 8.92 -3.77 4.30
N THR A 75 7.71 -3.30 4.61
CA THR A 75 7.35 -2.82 5.95
C THR A 75 6.38 -3.81 6.59
N ILE A 76 6.66 -4.20 7.82
CA ILE A 76 5.78 -5.06 8.63
C ILE A 76 5.34 -4.29 9.87
N MET A 77 4.04 -4.22 10.10
CA MET A 77 3.42 -3.65 11.29
C MET A 77 2.58 -4.71 12.00
N HIS A 78 2.64 -4.72 13.32
CA HIS A 78 1.82 -5.57 14.17
C HIS A 78 0.80 -4.71 14.92
N ALA A 79 -0.49 -5.08 14.89
CA ALA A 79 -1.58 -4.26 15.39
C ALA A 79 -1.49 -3.91 16.89
N TRP A 80 -0.90 -4.78 17.68
CA TRP A 80 -0.80 -4.62 19.15
C TRP A 80 0.57 -4.16 19.62
N SER A 81 1.47 -3.86 18.71
CA SER A 81 2.80 -3.36 19.05
C SER A 81 2.81 -1.84 18.96
N SER A 82 3.13 -1.16 20.04
CA SER A 82 3.53 0.26 20.03
C SER A 82 4.89 0.47 19.32
N ALA A 83 5.48 -0.60 18.80
CA ALA A 83 6.71 -0.54 18.06
C ALA A 83 6.50 0.16 16.72
N SER A 84 7.45 0.99 16.34
CA SER A 84 7.56 1.56 15.01
C SER A 84 7.49 0.47 13.94
N PRO A 85 6.97 0.77 12.74
CA PRO A 85 6.98 -0.18 11.64
C PRO A 85 8.41 -0.69 11.41
N ASN A 86 8.53 -1.99 11.15
CA ASN A 86 9.81 -2.58 10.80
C ASN A 86 9.99 -2.53 9.30
N ILE A 87 11.13 -2.02 8.86
CA ILE A 87 11.52 -1.97 7.45
C ILE A 87 12.63 -2.98 7.25
N ILE A 88 12.39 -3.92 6.36
CA ILE A 88 13.35 -4.94 5.98
C ILE A 88 13.58 -4.94 4.47
N TYR A 89 14.77 -5.29 4.05
CA TYR A 89 15.05 -5.69 2.68
C TYR A 89 14.85 -7.20 2.58
N VAL A 90 14.11 -7.65 1.57
CA VAL A 90 13.79 -9.05 1.33
C VAL A 90 14.29 -9.46 -0.04
N ASP A 91 14.91 -10.62 -0.09
CA ASP A 91 15.27 -11.33 -1.31
C ASP A 91 14.67 -12.74 -1.24
N THR A 92 13.46 -12.88 -1.76
CA THR A 92 12.73 -14.14 -1.72
C THR A 92 13.42 -15.23 -2.57
N PHE A 93 14.09 -14.84 -3.65
CA PHE A 93 14.80 -15.78 -4.53
C PHE A 93 15.91 -16.53 -3.76
N ASN A 94 16.67 -15.80 -2.93
CA ASN A 94 17.76 -16.34 -2.15
C ASN A 94 17.39 -16.70 -0.70
N HIS A 95 16.11 -16.57 -0.32
CA HIS A 95 15.60 -16.81 1.03
C HIS A 95 16.33 -15.98 2.10
N LYS A 96 16.50 -14.69 1.83
CA LYS A 96 17.22 -13.76 2.72
C LYS A 96 16.37 -12.55 3.06
N TYR A 97 16.59 -12.04 4.26
CA TYR A 97 16.10 -10.72 4.65
C TYR A 97 17.14 -10.03 5.54
N THR A 98 17.07 -8.70 5.57
CA THR A 98 17.95 -7.86 6.42
C THR A 98 17.13 -6.72 6.99
N SER A 99 17.19 -6.50 8.29
CA SER A 99 16.56 -5.36 8.94
C SER A 99 17.25 -4.07 8.52
N VAL A 100 16.46 -3.10 8.04
CA VAL A 100 16.94 -1.79 7.58
C VAL A 100 16.67 -0.73 8.63
N ALA A 101 15.45 -0.72 9.20
CA ALA A 101 15.05 0.24 10.23
C ALA A 101 13.92 -0.34 11.08
N GLY A 102 13.78 0.20 12.28
CA GLY A 102 12.78 -0.22 13.25
C GLY A 102 13.32 -1.31 14.18
N LYS A 103 12.41 -2.15 14.67
CA LYS A 103 12.75 -3.29 15.54
C LYS A 103 13.26 -4.44 14.69
N GLU A 104 14.29 -5.15 15.14
CA GLU A 104 14.74 -6.37 14.47
C GLU A 104 13.56 -7.36 14.34
N ILE A 105 13.46 -8.03 13.18
CA ILE A 105 12.33 -8.91 12.90
C ILE A 105 12.24 -10.08 13.91
N GLU A 106 13.38 -10.52 14.42
CA GLU A 106 13.50 -11.56 15.43
C GLU A 106 12.89 -11.16 16.79
N LYS A 107 12.72 -9.85 17.01
CA LYS A 107 12.06 -9.30 18.21
C LYS A 107 10.56 -9.05 18.01
N MET A 108 10.04 -9.30 16.82
CA MET A 108 8.61 -9.29 16.56
C MET A 108 7.98 -10.63 16.96
N PRO A 109 6.69 -10.64 17.24
CA PRO A 109 5.98 -11.87 17.59
C PRO A 109 5.67 -12.72 16.36
N LEU A 110 6.67 -12.92 15.49
CA LEU A 110 6.56 -13.72 14.27
C LEU A 110 7.88 -14.41 13.95
N THR A 111 7.80 -15.46 13.15
CA THR A 111 8.96 -16.07 12.49
C THR A 111 8.77 -16.04 10.97
N VAL A 112 9.88 -15.93 10.25
CA VAL A 112 9.91 -15.97 8.78
C VAL A 112 10.28 -17.35 8.32
N SER A 113 9.60 -17.84 7.30
CA SER A 113 9.90 -19.08 6.59
C SER A 113 9.73 -18.90 5.09
N TRP A 114 10.14 -19.89 4.32
CA TRP A 114 10.12 -19.87 2.87
C TRP A 114 9.49 -21.15 2.34
N LYS A 115 8.70 -21.02 1.28
CA LYS A 115 8.11 -22.13 0.55
C LYS A 115 8.49 -22.02 -0.91
N GLY A 116 8.87 -23.12 -1.55
CA GLY A 116 9.36 -23.12 -2.93
C GLY A 116 10.84 -22.75 -3.05
N THR A 117 11.30 -22.58 -4.28
CA THR A 117 12.70 -22.25 -4.60
C THR A 117 12.79 -21.33 -5.81
N GLY A 118 13.80 -20.45 -5.85
CA GLY A 118 14.01 -19.55 -6.98
C GLY A 118 12.83 -18.61 -7.19
N TRP A 119 12.34 -18.51 -8.41
CA TRP A 119 11.22 -17.65 -8.79
C TRP A 119 9.86 -18.09 -8.25
N ASP A 120 9.72 -19.37 -7.90
CA ASP A 120 8.50 -19.91 -7.28
C ASP A 120 8.51 -19.80 -5.75
N SER A 121 9.51 -19.14 -5.20
CA SER A 121 9.63 -18.93 -3.77
C SER A 121 8.56 -18.01 -3.24
N ILE A 122 8.04 -18.34 -2.07
CA ILE A 122 7.05 -17.56 -1.34
C ILE A 122 7.59 -17.29 0.06
N MET A 123 7.63 -16.02 0.44
CA MET A 123 7.88 -15.64 1.83
C MET A 123 6.62 -15.92 2.66
N GLN A 124 6.82 -16.52 3.82
CA GLN A 124 5.77 -16.82 4.79
C GLN A 124 6.10 -16.22 6.15
N ILE A 125 5.08 -15.85 6.90
CA ILE A 125 5.22 -15.52 8.31
C ILE A 125 4.34 -16.42 9.16
N THR A 126 4.86 -16.84 10.31
CA THR A 126 4.13 -17.59 11.33
C THR A 126 4.00 -16.75 12.58
N SER A 127 2.79 -16.58 13.09
CA SER A 127 2.56 -15.85 14.34
C SER A 127 3.05 -16.66 15.53
N ILE A 128 3.89 -16.05 16.38
CA ILE A 128 4.30 -16.60 17.68
C ILE A 128 3.74 -15.75 18.84
N TYR A 129 2.78 -14.88 18.56
CA TYR A 129 2.19 -13.99 19.54
C TYR A 129 1.41 -14.77 20.61
N GLU A 130 1.78 -14.54 21.88
CA GLU A 130 1.20 -15.27 23.03
C GLU A 130 0.00 -14.57 23.68
N GLY A 131 -0.39 -13.40 23.18
CA GLY A 131 -1.56 -12.69 23.70
C GLY A 131 -2.86 -13.34 23.24
N THR A 132 -3.80 -13.48 24.11
CA THR A 132 -5.19 -13.95 23.97
C THR A 132 -5.48 -14.99 22.87
N SER A 133 -6.54 -15.78 23.01
CA SER A 133 -6.99 -16.82 22.04
C SER A 133 -7.38 -16.29 20.65
N ASN A 134 -7.32 -14.97 20.43
CA ASN A 134 -7.70 -14.32 19.18
C ASN A 134 -6.51 -14.21 18.22
N ALA A 135 -6.81 -14.21 16.93
CA ALA A 135 -5.82 -13.92 15.90
C ALA A 135 -5.24 -12.51 16.07
N THR A 136 -3.95 -12.35 15.77
CA THR A 136 -3.30 -11.06 15.70
C THR A 136 -3.17 -10.60 14.26
N GLU A 137 -3.23 -9.30 14.04
CA GLU A 137 -3.20 -8.70 12.70
C GLU A 137 -1.80 -8.17 12.38
N PHE A 138 -1.28 -8.60 11.24
CA PHE A 138 -0.07 -8.06 10.63
C PHE A 138 -0.46 -7.29 9.37
N THR A 139 -0.02 -6.05 9.27
CA THR A 139 -0.13 -5.25 8.04
C THR A 139 1.23 -5.20 7.39
N ILE A 140 1.30 -5.64 6.14
CA ILE A 140 2.52 -5.78 5.37
C ILE A 140 2.38 -4.93 4.12
N ALA A 141 3.32 -3.99 3.94
CA ALA A 141 3.42 -3.19 2.73
C ALA A 141 4.77 -3.48 2.07
N PHE A 142 4.78 -3.79 0.78
CA PHE A 142 6.02 -4.06 0.05
C PHE A 142 5.96 -3.53 -1.37
N GLN A 143 7.11 -3.14 -1.86
CA GLN A 143 7.32 -2.80 -3.25
C GLN A 143 7.99 -4.01 -3.92
N SER A 144 7.32 -4.59 -4.91
CA SER A 144 7.93 -5.61 -5.77
C SER A 144 8.74 -4.90 -6.85
N ILE A 145 10.03 -5.17 -6.90
CA ILE A 145 10.87 -4.81 -8.04
C ILE A 145 10.74 -5.98 -9.01
N GLN A 146 9.94 -5.79 -10.05
CA GLN A 146 9.89 -6.72 -11.19
C GLN A 146 11.06 -6.45 -12.12
#